data_21dd341c677175b2251db79ca7f65db4
#
_entry.id   21dd341c677175b2251db79ca7f65db4
#
_cell.length_a   1.000
_cell.length_b   1.000
_cell.length_c   1.000
_cell.angle_alpha   90.00
_cell.angle_beta   90.00
_cell.angle_gamma   90.00
#
_symmetry.space_group_name_H-M   'P 1'
#
loop_
_entity.id
_entity.type
_entity.pdbx_description
1 polymer ?
#
loop_
_entity_poly.entity_id
_entity_poly.type
_entity_poly.pdbx_seq_one_letter_code
_entity_poly.pdbx_strand_id
1 'polypeptide(L)'
;PKNTASGTYTLKGTFTLNEPSSHPNYYGLVFGGRSLDGADQAYTYFVVAQNGMFLVKRRIGDAKTEDVVVKTANAAVKQPDASGKSTNALEVRVTPDKIDYVVNGTVVHSGPKTGVTTDGTWGLRVNHPLNVGISALSVSK
;
A
#
# COMPACT_ATOMS: atom_id res chain seq x y z
N PRO A 1 -9.87 15.80 -9.06
CA PRO A 1 -9.71 14.37 -9.22
C PRO A 1 -10.72 13.59 -8.39
N LYS A 2 -11.14 12.49 -8.94
CA LYS A 2 -12.18 11.68 -8.30
C LYS A 2 -11.64 10.74 -7.23
N ASN A 3 -10.36 10.45 -7.27
CA ASN A 3 -9.73 9.47 -6.39
C ASN A 3 -9.05 10.17 -5.22
N THR A 4 -9.85 10.89 -4.42
CA THR A 4 -9.33 11.56 -3.24
C THR A 4 -10.08 11.09 -1.99
N ALA A 5 -9.40 11.11 -0.87
CA ALA A 5 -9.96 10.80 0.43
C ALA A 5 -9.32 11.67 1.49
N SER A 6 -10.08 11.99 2.52
CA SER A 6 -9.58 12.83 3.61
C SER A 6 -10.28 12.47 4.91
N GLY A 7 -9.66 12.88 6.02
CA GLY A 7 -10.21 12.64 7.35
C GLY A 7 -10.11 11.17 7.74
N THR A 8 -11.24 10.61 8.17
CA THR A 8 -11.34 9.20 8.54
C THR A 8 -11.88 8.39 7.37
N TYR A 9 -11.14 7.38 6.95
CA TYR A 9 -11.57 6.53 5.83
C TYR A 9 -10.85 5.18 5.88
N THR A 10 -11.36 4.22 5.08
CA THR A 10 -10.71 2.95 4.85
C THR A 10 -10.49 2.79 3.35
N LEU A 11 -9.24 2.60 2.95
CA LEU A 11 -8.86 2.29 1.57
C LEU A 11 -8.56 0.80 1.51
N LYS A 12 -9.16 0.11 0.56
CA LYS A 12 -9.08 -1.34 0.49
C LYS A 12 -8.95 -1.80 -0.95
N GLY A 13 -8.12 -2.81 -1.18
CA GLY A 13 -7.99 -3.43 -2.48
C GLY A 13 -7.50 -4.86 -2.36
N THR A 14 -7.98 -5.72 -3.26
CA THR A 14 -7.55 -7.11 -3.32
C THR A 14 -6.64 -7.29 -4.53
N PHE A 15 -5.45 -7.81 -4.29
CA PHE A 15 -4.41 -7.97 -5.31
C PHE A 15 -4.11 -9.44 -5.51
N THR A 16 -4.11 -9.88 -6.76
CA THR A 16 -3.74 -11.26 -7.12
C THR A 16 -2.48 -11.20 -7.96
N LEU A 17 -1.40 -11.74 -7.42
CA LEU A 17 -0.17 -11.91 -8.17
C LEU A 17 -0.35 -13.15 -9.03
N ASN A 18 -0.30 -12.98 -10.35
CA ASN A 18 -0.54 -14.07 -11.30
C ASN A 18 0.74 -14.82 -11.64
N GLU A 19 1.87 -14.13 -11.66
CA GLU A 19 3.17 -14.72 -11.95
C GLU A 19 4.22 -14.09 -11.06
N PRO A 20 5.02 -14.89 -10.33
CA PRO A 20 6.10 -14.33 -9.53
C PRO A 20 7.21 -13.82 -10.44
N SER A 21 7.92 -12.81 -10.00
CA SER A 21 9.09 -12.30 -10.72
C SER A 21 10.36 -12.93 -10.16
N SER A 22 11.47 -12.78 -10.89
CA SER A 22 12.78 -13.26 -10.44
C SER A 22 13.28 -12.50 -9.22
N HIS A 23 12.77 -11.29 -9.00
CA HIS A 23 13.08 -10.48 -7.82
C HIS A 23 11.80 -10.17 -7.07
N PRO A 24 11.83 -10.13 -5.73
CA PRO A 24 10.66 -9.71 -4.96
C PRO A 24 10.34 -8.25 -5.25
N ASN A 25 9.32 -8.01 -6.04
CA ASN A 25 8.82 -6.67 -6.33
C ASN A 25 7.54 -6.43 -5.53
N TYR A 26 7.23 -5.17 -5.32
CA TYR A 26 6.15 -4.77 -4.42
C TYR A 26 4.94 -4.29 -5.18
N TYR A 27 3.78 -4.50 -4.59
CA TYR A 27 2.51 -3.98 -5.09
C TYR A 27 1.62 -3.62 -3.90
N GLY A 28 0.72 -2.68 -4.11
CA GLY A 28 -0.21 -2.30 -3.06
C GLY A 28 -0.88 -0.95 -3.27
N LEU A 29 -1.17 -0.28 -2.16
CA LEU A 29 -1.99 0.91 -2.10
C LEU A 29 -1.15 2.18 -1.94
N VAL A 30 -1.60 3.24 -2.61
CA VAL A 30 -1.03 4.59 -2.48
C VAL A 30 -2.13 5.48 -1.92
N PHE A 31 -1.80 6.32 -0.98
CA PHE A 31 -2.76 7.25 -0.39
C PHE A 31 -2.08 8.55 0.03
N GLY A 32 -2.90 9.57 0.30
CA GLY A 32 -2.39 10.87 0.70
C GLY A 32 -1.59 11.58 -0.36
N GLY A 33 -1.89 11.34 -1.64
CA GLY A 33 -1.12 11.89 -2.74
C GLY A 33 -1.40 13.37 -2.96
N ARG A 34 -0.32 14.15 -3.14
CA ARG A 34 -0.39 15.59 -3.42
C ARG A 34 0.65 15.93 -4.48
N SER A 35 0.29 16.86 -5.36
CA SER A 35 1.21 17.40 -6.37
C SER A 35 1.95 16.32 -7.15
N LEU A 36 1.22 15.27 -7.55
CA LEU A 36 1.84 14.08 -8.12
C LEU A 36 2.58 14.32 -9.44
N ASP A 37 2.30 15.44 -10.11
CA ASP A 37 2.93 15.79 -11.38
C ASP A 37 4.15 16.69 -11.22
N GLY A 38 4.53 17.04 -10.01
CA GLY A 38 5.57 18.02 -9.79
C GLY A 38 6.66 17.57 -8.85
N ALA A 39 7.66 18.44 -8.67
CA ALA A 39 8.78 18.20 -7.78
C ALA A 39 8.37 18.16 -6.30
N ASP A 40 7.20 18.73 -5.98
CA ASP A 40 6.67 18.75 -4.62
C ASP A 40 5.77 17.54 -4.33
N GLN A 41 5.79 16.54 -5.18
CA GLN A 41 4.93 15.38 -4.99
C GLN A 41 5.12 14.75 -3.62
N ALA A 42 4.00 14.33 -3.03
CA ALA A 42 4.01 13.65 -1.74
C ALA A 42 2.94 12.58 -1.75
N TYR A 43 3.27 11.41 -1.23
CA TYR A 43 2.30 10.33 -1.08
C TYR A 43 2.87 9.28 -0.14
N THR A 44 1.98 8.43 0.37
CA THR A 44 2.36 7.30 1.20
C THR A 44 1.92 6.02 0.50
N TYR A 45 2.74 4.99 0.55
CA TYR A 45 2.34 3.70 -0.01
C TYR A 45 2.58 2.57 0.95
N PHE A 46 1.64 1.62 0.93
CA PHE A 46 1.65 0.40 1.72
C PHE A 46 1.64 -0.75 0.72
N VAL A 47 2.72 -1.50 0.68
CA VAL A 47 2.92 -2.52 -0.35
C VAL A 47 3.44 -3.82 0.26
N VAL A 48 3.17 -4.91 -0.44
CA VAL A 48 3.63 -6.25 -0.07
C VAL A 48 4.40 -6.86 -1.23
N ALA A 49 5.17 -7.91 -0.93
CA ALA A 49 5.96 -8.61 -1.92
C ALA A 49 5.70 -10.11 -1.88
N GLN A 50 6.06 -10.80 -2.95
CA GLN A 50 5.85 -12.24 -3.07
C GLN A 50 6.60 -13.07 -2.02
N ASN A 51 7.62 -12.51 -1.40
CA ASN A 51 8.39 -13.20 -0.36
C ASN A 51 7.82 -13.04 1.05
N GLY A 52 6.60 -12.54 1.18
CA GLY A 52 5.93 -12.39 2.48
C GLY A 52 6.30 -11.14 3.26
N MET A 53 6.95 -10.19 2.61
CA MET A 53 7.37 -8.93 3.26
C MET A 53 6.34 -7.84 2.99
N PHE A 54 6.29 -6.85 3.88
CA PHE A 54 5.55 -5.62 3.64
C PHE A 54 6.41 -4.42 4.04
N LEU A 55 6.05 -3.26 3.52
CA LEU A 55 6.67 -2.01 3.94
C LEU A 55 5.69 -0.85 3.75
N VAL A 56 5.95 0.23 4.47
CA VAL A 56 5.23 1.49 4.29
C VAL A 56 6.28 2.58 4.13
N LYS A 57 6.19 3.33 3.04
CA LYS A 57 7.08 4.44 2.77
C LYS A 57 6.27 5.67 2.39
N ARG A 58 6.86 6.83 2.60
CA ARG A 58 6.28 8.07 2.10
C ARG A 58 7.29 8.78 1.22
N ARG A 59 6.80 9.36 0.14
CA ARG A 59 7.60 10.17 -0.74
C ARG A 59 7.43 11.63 -0.40
N ILE A 60 8.57 12.32 -0.32
CA ILE A 60 8.61 13.76 -0.01
C ILE A 60 9.42 14.41 -1.13
N GLY A 61 8.71 14.96 -2.12
CA GLY A 61 9.36 15.52 -3.28
C GLY A 61 9.84 14.45 -4.26
N ASP A 62 10.55 14.85 -5.29
CA ASP A 62 10.97 13.95 -6.35
C ASP A 62 12.26 13.19 -6.04
N ALA A 63 12.96 13.56 -4.98
CA ALA A 63 14.27 13.00 -4.67
C ALA A 63 14.36 12.26 -3.34
N LYS A 64 13.30 12.27 -2.53
CA LYS A 64 13.40 11.74 -1.17
C LYS A 64 12.25 10.82 -0.82
N THR A 65 12.59 9.70 -0.17
CA THR A 65 11.61 8.83 0.46
C THR A 65 12.01 8.56 1.90
N GLU A 66 11.03 8.29 2.75
CA GLU A 66 11.26 7.93 4.15
C GLU A 66 10.53 6.65 4.48
N ASP A 67 11.13 5.81 5.30
CA ASP A 67 10.46 4.60 5.79
C ASP A 67 9.53 4.96 6.94
N VAL A 68 8.24 4.63 6.78
CA VAL A 68 7.29 4.65 7.88
C VAL A 68 7.39 3.31 8.62
N VAL A 69 7.42 2.22 7.84
CA VAL A 69 7.70 0.88 8.35
C VAL A 69 8.73 0.26 7.42
N VAL A 70 9.90 -0.10 7.96
CA VAL A 70 10.94 -0.75 7.16
C VAL A 70 10.45 -2.14 6.73
N LYS A 71 11.04 -2.65 5.67
CA LYS A 71 10.72 -3.99 5.14
C LYS A 71 10.66 -5.01 6.27
N THR A 72 9.52 -5.68 6.42
CA THR A 72 9.24 -6.57 7.55
C THR A 72 8.50 -7.80 7.05
N ALA A 73 8.91 -8.98 7.48
CA ALA A 73 8.20 -10.21 7.19
C ALA A 73 6.97 -10.32 8.10
N ASN A 74 5.86 -10.81 7.54
CA ASN A 74 4.64 -11.03 8.30
C ASN A 74 3.87 -12.21 7.70
N ALA A 75 3.43 -13.11 8.56
CA ALA A 75 2.71 -14.32 8.14
C ALA A 75 1.36 -14.01 7.47
N ALA A 76 0.80 -12.83 7.71
CA ALA A 76 -0.45 -12.43 7.06
C ALA A 76 -0.29 -12.17 5.57
N VAL A 77 0.92 -11.86 5.11
CA VAL A 77 1.21 -11.66 3.70
C VAL A 77 1.39 -13.04 3.06
N LYS A 78 0.50 -13.39 2.14
CA LYS A 78 0.53 -14.70 1.50
C LYS A 78 1.59 -14.75 0.40
N GLN A 79 2.32 -15.84 0.39
CA GLN A 79 3.32 -16.10 -0.65
C GLN A 79 2.69 -16.94 -1.76
N PRO A 80 3.28 -16.93 -2.97
CA PRO A 80 2.75 -17.71 -4.08
C PRO A 80 2.62 -19.21 -3.73
N ASP A 81 1.53 -19.79 -4.20
CA ASP A 81 1.28 -21.23 -4.05
C ASP A 81 2.04 -22.03 -5.09
N ALA A 82 1.70 -23.33 -5.21
CA ALA A 82 2.36 -24.22 -6.15
C ALA A 82 2.20 -23.79 -7.61
N SER A 83 1.16 -23.00 -7.93
CA SER A 83 0.96 -22.47 -9.28
C SER A 83 1.60 -21.10 -9.48
N GLY A 84 2.28 -20.58 -8.47
CA GLY A 84 2.93 -19.28 -8.54
C GLY A 84 2.01 -18.10 -8.29
N LYS A 85 0.84 -18.33 -7.74
CA LYS A 85 -0.16 -17.27 -7.49
C LYS A 85 -0.36 -17.00 -6.02
N SER A 86 -0.62 -15.75 -5.69
CA SER A 86 -1.02 -15.37 -4.33
C SER A 86 -2.01 -14.22 -4.39
N THR A 87 -2.94 -14.21 -3.44
CA THR A 87 -3.94 -13.13 -3.31
C THR A 87 -3.79 -12.52 -1.94
N ASN A 88 -3.65 -11.20 -1.91
CA ASN A 88 -3.56 -10.43 -0.68
C ASN A 88 -4.57 -9.29 -0.72
N ALA A 89 -5.41 -9.20 0.31
CA ALA A 89 -6.32 -8.10 0.50
C ALA A 89 -5.65 -7.09 1.41
N LEU A 90 -5.36 -5.91 0.89
CA LEU A 90 -4.70 -4.84 1.62
C LEU A 90 -5.70 -3.79 2.03
N GLU A 91 -5.51 -3.23 3.22
CA GLU A 91 -6.41 -2.24 3.77
C GLU A 91 -5.61 -1.21 4.56
N VAL A 92 -5.95 0.06 4.38
CA VAL A 92 -5.42 1.15 5.20
C VAL A 92 -6.61 1.79 5.89
N ARG A 93 -6.64 1.71 7.23
CA ARG A 93 -7.71 2.29 8.04
C ARG A 93 -7.20 3.56 8.70
N VAL A 94 -7.70 4.68 8.26
CA VAL A 94 -7.29 5.99 8.78
C VAL A 94 -8.33 6.48 9.76
N THR A 95 -7.91 6.72 10.99
CA THR A 95 -8.74 7.31 12.05
C THR A 95 -8.14 8.66 12.45
N PRO A 96 -8.81 9.45 13.30
CA PRO A 96 -8.24 10.73 13.71
C PRO A 96 -6.87 10.63 14.39
N ASP A 97 -6.59 9.51 15.04
CA ASP A 97 -5.38 9.37 15.86
C ASP A 97 -4.32 8.45 15.27
N LYS A 98 -4.71 7.51 14.42
CA LYS A 98 -3.78 6.47 13.97
C LYS A 98 -4.14 5.93 12.61
N ILE A 99 -3.22 5.13 12.08
CA ILE A 99 -3.40 4.39 10.84
C ILE A 99 -3.13 2.92 11.12
N ASP A 100 -4.07 2.06 10.76
CA ASP A 100 -3.88 0.61 10.81
C ASP A 100 -3.61 0.09 9.41
N TYR A 101 -2.56 -0.67 9.25
CA TYR A 101 -2.20 -1.33 7.99
C TYR A 101 -2.60 -2.79 8.12
N VAL A 102 -3.46 -3.27 7.22
CA VAL A 102 -4.12 -4.56 7.35
C VAL A 102 -3.85 -5.41 6.12
N VAL A 103 -3.46 -6.66 6.33
CA VAL A 103 -3.31 -7.65 5.26
C VAL A 103 -4.18 -8.84 5.60
N ASN A 104 -5.09 -9.18 4.70
CA ASN A 104 -5.97 -10.34 4.83
C ASN A 104 -6.72 -10.37 6.17
N GLY A 105 -7.18 -9.20 6.62
CA GLY A 105 -7.92 -9.08 7.85
C GLY A 105 -7.08 -8.98 9.13
N THR A 106 -5.77 -9.04 9.00
CA THR A 106 -4.85 -8.97 10.15
C THR A 106 -4.13 -7.62 10.15
N VAL A 107 -4.17 -6.91 11.26
CA VAL A 107 -3.41 -5.66 11.41
C VAL A 107 -1.94 -6.03 11.54
N VAL A 108 -1.15 -5.67 10.53
CA VAL A 108 0.29 -5.96 10.51
C VAL A 108 1.11 -4.85 11.14
N HIS A 109 0.55 -3.65 11.18
CA HIS A 109 1.18 -2.50 11.81
C HIS A 109 0.14 -1.46 12.14
N SER A 110 0.33 -0.78 13.25
CA SER A 110 -0.53 0.34 13.66
C SER A 110 0.40 1.43 14.18
N GLY A 111 0.23 2.64 13.68
CA GLY A 111 1.09 3.75 14.07
C GLY A 111 0.35 5.08 14.10
N PRO A 112 1.01 6.11 14.61
CA PRO A 112 0.38 7.43 14.71
C PRO A 112 0.15 8.02 13.30
N LYS A 113 -0.87 8.81 13.17
CA LYS A 113 -1.17 9.54 11.93
C LYS A 113 -0.16 10.67 11.69
N THR A 114 0.47 11.14 12.75
CA THR A 114 1.45 12.22 12.69
C THR A 114 2.64 11.83 11.80
N GLY A 115 2.98 12.71 10.88
CA GLY A 115 4.11 12.48 9.97
C GLY A 115 3.77 11.61 8.76
N VAL A 116 2.53 11.17 8.62
CA VAL A 116 2.08 10.40 7.45
C VAL A 116 1.03 11.21 6.71
N THR A 117 1.22 11.38 5.41
CA THR A 117 0.25 12.09 4.57
C THR A 117 -0.91 11.14 4.28
N THR A 118 -2.13 11.52 4.69
CA THR A 118 -3.31 10.67 4.51
C THR A 118 -4.40 11.33 3.68
N ASP A 119 -4.50 12.66 3.69
CA ASP A 119 -5.47 13.37 2.89
C ASP A 119 -4.94 13.60 1.50
N GLY A 120 -5.68 13.21 0.47
CA GLY A 120 -5.29 13.44 -0.90
C GLY A 120 -5.71 12.32 -1.84
N THR A 121 -4.95 12.18 -2.90
CA THR A 121 -5.22 11.19 -3.96
C THR A 121 -4.83 9.80 -3.48
N TRP A 122 -5.64 8.80 -3.84
CA TRP A 122 -5.34 7.41 -3.57
C TRP A 122 -5.29 6.61 -4.88
N GLY A 123 -4.63 5.47 -4.84
CA GLY A 123 -4.50 4.62 -6.02
C GLY A 123 -3.70 3.37 -5.72
N LEU A 124 -3.04 2.89 -6.75
CA LEU A 124 -2.29 1.63 -6.73
C LEU A 124 -0.84 1.85 -7.08
N ARG A 125 0.01 0.94 -6.59
CA ARG A 125 1.39 0.86 -7.02
C ARG A 125 1.72 -0.59 -7.34
N VAL A 126 2.20 -0.84 -8.54
CA VAL A 126 2.66 -2.17 -8.97
C VAL A 126 4.02 -1.97 -9.61
N ASN A 127 5.04 -2.60 -9.03
CA ASN A 127 6.38 -2.52 -9.60
C ASN A 127 6.45 -3.34 -10.88
N HIS A 128 7.06 -2.76 -11.89
CA HIS A 128 7.30 -3.45 -13.14
C HIS A 128 8.41 -4.51 -12.93
N PRO A 129 8.29 -5.75 -13.43
CA PRO A 129 7.34 -6.26 -14.42
C PRO A 129 6.26 -7.18 -13.83
N LEU A 130 5.74 -6.91 -12.67
CA LEU A 130 4.75 -7.78 -12.03
C LEU A 130 3.46 -7.91 -12.84
N ASN A 131 2.90 -9.11 -12.82
CA ASN A 131 1.59 -9.39 -13.38
C ASN A 131 0.61 -9.52 -12.21
N VAL A 132 -0.13 -8.45 -11.93
CA VAL A 132 -1.01 -8.36 -10.77
C VAL A 132 -2.41 -7.97 -11.23
N GLY A 133 -3.41 -8.77 -10.86
CA GLY A 133 -4.81 -8.42 -11.03
C GLY A 133 -5.32 -7.72 -9.78
N ILE A 134 -6.18 -6.73 -9.97
CA ILE A 134 -6.72 -5.94 -8.87
C ILE A 134 -8.24 -6.01 -8.91
N SER A 135 -8.84 -6.31 -7.76
CA SER A 135 -10.29 -6.32 -7.61
C SER A 135 -10.69 -5.64 -6.31
N ALA A 136 -11.96 -5.27 -6.21
CA ALA A 136 -12.54 -4.70 -4.99
C ALA A 136 -11.80 -3.47 -4.46
N LEU A 137 -11.20 -2.66 -5.33
CA LEU A 137 -10.56 -1.41 -4.92
C LEU A 137 -11.65 -0.40 -4.54
N SER A 138 -11.64 0.06 -3.30
CA SER A 138 -12.66 0.96 -2.80
C SER A 138 -12.18 1.82 -1.65
N VAL A 139 -12.87 2.94 -1.46
CA VAL A 139 -12.70 3.80 -0.28
C VAL A 139 -14.06 3.91 0.37
N SER A 140 -14.10 3.73 1.69
CA SER A 140 -15.31 3.92 2.49
C SER A 140 -15.00 4.82 3.68
N LYS A 141 -16.04 5.48 4.16
CA LYS A 141 -15.91 6.36 5.33
C LYS A 141 -16.71 5.85 6.51
#